data_ae70822ce1b0a95f0185dc6cd444c418
#
_entry.id   ae70822ce1b0a95f0185dc6cd444c418
#
_cell.length_a   1.000
_cell.length_b   1.000
_cell.length_c   1.000
_cell.angle_alpha   90.00
_cell.angle_beta   90.00
_cell.angle_gamma   90.00
#
_symmetry.space_group_name_H-M   'P 1'
#
loop_
_entity.id
_entity.type
_entity.pdbx_description
1 polymer ?
#
loop_
_entity_poly.entity_id
_entity_poly.type
_entity_poly.pdbx_seq_one_letter_code
_entity_poly.pdbx_strand_id
1 'polypeptide(L)'
;TYILPGKDEYCVIKAIEMRSLEENFEVLYQGIEEGYQEKEEDFLRGLCSLTWEGAHRKFASVRNKHYQQYVAKVEKALMQGDRSLMLIHEPGFGGTTVARQIAYDLHDKFPTLVLKQYKGVSLKTQLEHIYDITSKSVLVIAEIPQVVSNDEFERLKDQLSSTRPILLLGVKRGTPSKDKAVNNLVVTDWGTDVCLL
;
A
#
# COMPACT_ATOMS: atom_id res chain seq x y z
N THR A 1 8.07 -17.44 -11.61
CA THR A 1 8.44 -17.53 -10.19
C THR A 1 8.51 -16.13 -9.64
N TYR A 2 7.84 -15.87 -8.53
CA TYR A 2 7.78 -14.56 -7.87
C TYR A 2 8.37 -14.69 -6.47
N ILE A 3 9.11 -13.69 -6.04
CA ILE A 3 9.85 -13.72 -4.78
C ILE A 3 9.27 -12.67 -3.85
N LEU A 4 8.80 -13.10 -2.67
CA LEU A 4 8.30 -12.24 -1.59
C LEU A 4 9.20 -12.33 -0.36
N PRO A 5 9.27 -11.28 0.46
CA PRO A 5 9.99 -11.34 1.73
C PRO A 5 9.28 -12.30 2.71
N GLY A 6 10.01 -13.27 3.24
CA GLY A 6 9.57 -14.16 4.30
C GLY A 6 10.24 -13.82 5.64
N LYS A 7 9.90 -14.58 6.70
CA LYS A 7 10.42 -14.33 8.05
C LYS A 7 11.92 -14.56 8.13
N ASP A 8 12.38 -15.70 7.63
CA ASP A 8 13.77 -16.11 7.74
C ASP A 8 14.50 -16.05 6.38
N GLU A 9 13.76 -16.29 5.30
CA GLU A 9 14.26 -16.28 3.93
C GLU A 9 13.18 -15.73 2.98
N TYR A 10 13.54 -15.55 1.70
CA TYR A 10 12.57 -15.20 0.67
C TYR A 10 11.64 -16.38 0.35
N CYS A 11 10.37 -16.08 0.18
CA CYS A 11 9.35 -17.06 -0.23
C CYS A 11 9.11 -17.01 -1.72
N VAL A 12 9.05 -18.18 -2.34
CA VAL A 12 8.78 -18.31 -3.77
C VAL A 12 7.31 -18.63 -3.99
N ILE A 13 6.61 -17.78 -4.72
CA ILE A 13 5.22 -18.02 -5.15
C ILE A 13 5.20 -18.55 -6.59
N LYS A 14 4.41 -19.58 -6.83
CA LYS A 14 4.21 -20.14 -8.17
C LYS A 14 3.31 -19.25 -9.00
N ALA A 15 3.48 -19.29 -10.32
CA ALA A 15 2.69 -18.47 -11.24
C ALA A 15 1.16 -18.71 -11.12
N ILE A 16 0.73 -19.91 -10.78
CA ILE A 16 -0.69 -20.22 -10.61
C ILE A 16 -1.28 -19.56 -9.36
N GLU A 17 -0.52 -19.52 -8.26
CA GLU A 17 -0.92 -18.85 -7.01
C GLU A 17 -0.93 -17.34 -7.20
N MET A 18 0.10 -16.81 -7.90
CA MET A 18 0.16 -15.38 -8.24
C MET A 18 -1.04 -14.94 -9.06
N ARG A 19 -1.44 -15.70 -10.09
CA ARG A 19 -2.64 -15.40 -10.91
C ARG A 19 -3.91 -15.30 -10.06
N SER A 20 -4.07 -16.21 -9.08
CA SER A 20 -5.21 -16.16 -8.17
C SER A 20 -5.20 -14.90 -7.31
N LEU A 21 -4.04 -14.46 -6.84
CA LEU A 21 -3.90 -13.21 -6.07
C LEU A 21 -4.15 -12.00 -6.93
N GLU A 22 -3.65 -11.99 -8.17
CA GLU A 22 -3.77 -10.89 -9.12
C GLU A 22 -5.21 -10.63 -9.58
N GLU A 23 -6.13 -11.54 -9.32
CA GLU A 23 -7.56 -11.27 -9.52
C GLU A 23 -8.06 -10.10 -8.66
N ASN A 24 -7.57 -9.98 -7.42
CA ASN A 24 -8.00 -8.98 -6.46
C ASN A 24 -6.93 -7.95 -6.10
N PHE A 25 -5.66 -8.32 -6.24
CA PHE A 25 -4.54 -7.51 -5.78
C PHE A 25 -3.53 -7.25 -6.90
N GLU A 26 -2.81 -6.19 -6.75
CA GLU A 26 -1.50 -5.98 -7.34
C GLU A 26 -0.48 -6.39 -6.28
N VAL A 27 0.28 -7.47 -6.54
CA VAL A 27 1.22 -8.05 -5.56
C VAL A 27 2.61 -7.53 -5.88
N LEU A 28 3.28 -6.91 -4.92
CA LEU A 28 4.65 -6.46 -5.09
C LEU A 28 5.61 -7.62 -4.78
N TYR A 29 6.54 -7.84 -5.69
CA TYR A 29 7.57 -8.89 -5.60
C TYR A 29 8.94 -8.32 -6.01
N GLN A 30 10.00 -8.98 -5.68
CA GLN A 30 11.36 -8.54 -6.02
C GLN A 30 11.53 -8.42 -7.54
N GLY A 31 11.94 -7.24 -8.01
CA GLY A 31 12.11 -6.94 -9.42
C GLY A 31 10.82 -6.56 -10.16
N ILE A 32 9.74 -6.20 -9.43
CA ILE A 32 8.47 -5.78 -10.05
C ILE A 32 8.62 -4.53 -10.92
N GLU A 33 9.63 -3.72 -10.68
CA GLU A 33 9.97 -2.52 -11.46
C GLU A 33 10.53 -2.86 -12.84
N GLU A 34 11.03 -4.07 -13.06
CA GLU A 34 11.61 -4.49 -14.33
C GLU A 34 10.51 -4.72 -15.39
N GLY A 35 10.56 -3.98 -16.47
CA GLY A 35 9.66 -4.21 -17.62
C GLY A 35 8.73 -3.07 -17.99
N TYR A 36 8.70 -2.00 -17.24
CA TYR A 36 7.98 -0.78 -17.57
C TYR A 36 8.94 0.30 -18.02
N GLN A 37 8.71 0.88 -19.21
CA GLN A 37 9.44 2.07 -19.67
C GLN A 37 8.48 3.27 -19.62
N GLU A 38 8.34 3.86 -18.45
CA GLU A 38 7.56 5.09 -18.31
C GLU A 38 8.43 6.34 -18.34
N LYS A 39 7.85 7.40 -18.91
CA LYS A 39 8.48 8.71 -18.89
C LYS A 39 8.01 9.47 -17.67
N GLU A 40 8.95 9.98 -16.89
CA GLU A 40 8.67 10.84 -15.73
C GLU A 40 7.74 12.01 -16.09
N GLU A 41 7.90 12.55 -17.30
CA GLU A 41 7.05 13.62 -17.81
C GLU A 41 5.56 13.27 -17.87
N ASP A 42 5.21 12.03 -18.23
CA ASP A 42 3.82 11.58 -18.32
C ASP A 42 3.19 11.49 -16.92
N PHE A 43 3.98 11.02 -15.94
CA PHE A 43 3.56 11.04 -14.53
C PHE A 43 3.38 12.47 -14.01
N LEU A 44 4.35 13.36 -14.24
CA LEU A 44 4.29 14.76 -13.79
C LEU A 44 3.15 15.54 -14.42
N ARG A 45 2.76 15.19 -15.65
CA ARG A 45 1.58 15.75 -16.34
C ARG A 45 0.24 15.15 -15.88
N GLY A 46 0.28 14.15 -15.00
CA GLY A 46 -0.91 13.46 -14.51
C GLY A 46 -1.58 12.55 -15.55
N LEU A 47 -0.86 12.14 -16.58
CA LEU A 47 -1.35 11.24 -17.64
C LEU A 47 -1.38 9.78 -17.18
N CYS A 48 -0.60 9.43 -16.18
CA CYS A 48 -0.57 8.10 -15.57
C CYS A 48 -0.48 8.18 -14.04
N SER A 49 -0.87 7.11 -13.36
CA SER A 49 -0.60 6.92 -11.93
C SER A 49 0.85 6.49 -11.73
N LEU A 50 1.38 6.67 -10.50
CA LEU A 50 2.72 6.19 -10.16
C LEU A 50 2.81 4.68 -10.36
N THR A 51 3.70 4.24 -11.26
CA THR A 51 4.03 2.83 -11.45
C THR A 51 5.12 2.37 -10.49
N TRP A 52 5.42 1.07 -10.48
CA TRP A 52 6.47 0.54 -9.61
C TRP A 52 7.86 0.95 -10.09
N GLU A 53 8.08 1.05 -11.41
CA GLU A 53 9.30 1.67 -11.96
C GLU A 53 9.40 3.15 -11.54
N GLY A 54 8.32 3.90 -11.69
CA GLY A 54 8.26 5.30 -11.26
C GLY A 54 8.54 5.45 -9.76
N ALA A 55 8.05 4.53 -8.94
CA ALA A 55 8.32 4.49 -7.50
C ALA A 55 9.79 4.16 -7.22
N HIS A 56 10.38 3.19 -7.93
CA HIS A 56 11.79 2.84 -7.87
C HIS A 56 12.68 4.04 -8.24
N ARG A 57 12.39 4.69 -9.33
CA ARG A 57 13.10 5.88 -9.82
C ARG A 57 12.76 7.16 -9.05
N LYS A 58 11.86 7.07 -8.07
CA LYS A 58 11.43 8.20 -7.23
C LYS A 58 10.87 9.38 -8.01
N PHE A 59 10.05 9.11 -9.04
CA PHE A 59 9.34 10.16 -9.79
C PHE A 59 8.46 11.02 -8.88
N ALA A 60 7.75 10.39 -7.96
CA ALA A 60 7.21 11.09 -6.83
C ALA A 60 8.35 11.35 -5.85
N SER A 61 9.19 12.35 -6.14
CA SER A 61 10.14 12.80 -5.12
C SER A 61 9.32 13.39 -3.97
N VAL A 62 8.92 12.51 -3.05
CA VAL A 62 8.19 12.89 -1.85
C VAL A 62 9.17 13.68 -0.99
N ARG A 63 9.39 14.94 -1.37
CA ARG A 63 10.20 15.92 -0.61
C ARG A 63 9.52 16.29 0.71
N ASN A 64 8.40 15.64 1.00
CA ASN A 64 7.72 15.86 2.26
C ASN A 64 8.63 15.39 3.40
N LYS A 65 9.12 16.35 4.20
CA LYS A 65 9.89 16.07 5.42
C LYS A 65 9.17 15.09 6.39
N HIS A 66 7.87 14.91 6.22
CA HIS A 66 7.04 13.97 6.98
C HIS A 66 6.96 12.58 6.36
N TYR A 67 7.39 12.39 5.11
CA TYR A 67 7.29 11.10 4.41
C TYR A 67 7.96 9.97 5.19
N GLN A 68 9.20 10.19 5.65
CA GLN A 68 9.92 9.19 6.45
C GLN A 68 9.19 8.84 7.76
N GLN A 69 8.46 9.79 8.32
CA GLN A 69 7.62 9.54 9.50
C GLN A 69 6.41 8.66 9.15
N TYR A 70 5.83 8.82 7.93
CA TYR A 70 4.75 7.95 7.46
C TYR A 70 5.24 6.53 7.25
N VAL A 71 6.36 6.34 6.57
CA VAL A 71 7.00 5.02 6.40
C VAL A 71 7.27 4.38 7.74
N ALA A 72 7.93 5.10 8.67
CA ALA A 72 8.24 4.60 10.01
C ALA A 72 6.97 4.23 10.82
N LYS A 73 5.88 4.99 10.68
CA LYS A 73 4.61 4.70 11.35
C LYS A 73 3.94 3.45 10.79
N VAL A 74 3.95 3.25 9.47
CA VAL A 74 3.43 2.03 8.83
C VAL A 74 4.28 0.82 9.22
N GLU A 75 5.60 0.94 9.16
CA GLU A 75 6.52 -0.12 9.58
C GLU A 75 6.33 -0.51 11.06
N LYS A 76 6.20 0.47 11.94
CA LYS A 76 5.90 0.23 13.35
C LYS A 76 4.56 -0.49 13.55
N ALA A 77 3.51 -0.08 12.84
CA ALA A 77 2.19 -0.72 12.91
C ALA A 77 2.25 -2.19 12.45
N LEU A 78 3.01 -2.49 11.38
CA LEU A 78 3.26 -3.86 10.91
C LEU A 78 3.98 -4.71 11.98
N MET A 79 4.99 -4.14 12.64
CA MET A 79 5.73 -4.81 13.71
C MET A 79 4.89 -5.05 14.97
N GLN A 80 3.96 -4.14 15.27
CA GLN A 80 3.07 -4.24 16.44
C GLN A 80 1.85 -5.13 16.19
N GLY A 81 1.60 -5.51 14.94
CA GLY A 81 0.43 -6.29 14.55
C GLY A 81 -0.86 -5.49 14.56
N ASP A 82 -0.77 -4.19 14.31
CA ASP A 82 -1.95 -3.33 14.14
C ASP A 82 -2.78 -3.82 12.94
N ARG A 83 -4.11 -3.68 13.01
CA ARG A 83 -5.01 -4.17 11.97
C ARG A 83 -5.27 -3.16 10.87
N SER A 84 -5.27 -1.87 11.20
CA SER A 84 -5.53 -0.82 10.22
C SER A 84 -4.87 0.49 10.58
N LEU A 85 -4.48 1.21 9.55
CA LEU A 85 -4.12 2.63 9.56
C LEU A 85 -4.91 3.35 8.47
N MET A 86 -5.19 4.63 8.68
CA MET A 86 -5.79 5.47 7.66
C MET A 86 -4.81 6.54 7.21
N LEU A 87 -4.57 6.64 5.91
CA LEU A 87 -3.91 7.76 5.27
C LEU A 87 -5.00 8.69 4.74
N ILE A 88 -5.14 9.85 5.39
CA ILE A 88 -6.14 10.86 5.03
C ILE A 88 -5.43 11.99 4.28
N HIS A 89 -5.96 12.38 3.14
CA HIS A 89 -5.40 13.45 2.32
C HIS A 89 -6.48 14.33 1.71
N GLU A 90 -6.17 15.59 1.49
CA GLU A 90 -7.03 16.48 0.71
C GLU A 90 -6.95 16.15 -0.78
N PRO A 91 -7.99 16.50 -1.58
CA PRO A 91 -7.94 16.36 -3.02
C PRO A 91 -6.73 17.08 -3.63
N GLY A 92 -6.02 16.41 -4.53
CA GLY A 92 -4.83 16.97 -5.18
C GLY A 92 -3.51 16.79 -4.39
N PHE A 93 -3.55 16.38 -3.12
CA PHE A 93 -2.34 16.17 -2.31
C PHE A 93 -1.65 14.81 -2.52
N GLY A 94 -2.06 14.04 -3.53
CA GLY A 94 -1.36 12.83 -3.97
C GLY A 94 -1.33 11.67 -2.96
N GLY A 95 -2.35 11.53 -2.12
CA GLY A 95 -2.40 10.48 -1.11
C GLY A 95 -2.19 9.07 -1.68
N THR A 96 -2.80 8.76 -2.84
CA THR A 96 -2.56 7.50 -3.57
C THR A 96 -1.10 7.34 -3.95
N THR A 97 -0.46 8.41 -4.44
CA THR A 97 0.97 8.40 -4.81
C THR A 97 1.86 8.13 -3.60
N VAL A 98 1.57 8.79 -2.47
CA VAL A 98 2.28 8.56 -1.19
C VAL A 98 2.11 7.11 -0.74
N ALA A 99 0.89 6.58 -0.79
CA ALA A 99 0.62 5.20 -0.39
C ALA A 99 1.34 4.18 -1.30
N ARG A 100 1.36 4.41 -2.62
CA ARG A 100 2.12 3.55 -3.55
C ARG A 100 3.62 3.64 -3.31
N GLN A 101 4.17 4.82 -3.02
CA GLN A 101 5.58 4.97 -2.66
C GLN A 101 5.90 4.24 -1.33
N ILE A 102 5.04 4.34 -0.32
CA ILE A 102 5.18 3.58 0.94
C ILE A 102 5.16 2.07 0.67
N ALA A 103 4.23 1.61 -0.19
CA ALA A 103 4.16 0.21 -0.59
C ALA A 103 5.48 -0.25 -1.20
N TYR A 104 6.01 0.53 -2.13
CA TYR A 104 7.27 0.22 -2.79
C TYR A 104 8.46 0.22 -1.79
N ASP A 105 8.55 1.23 -0.93
CA ASP A 105 9.67 1.33 0.03
C ASP A 105 9.65 0.21 1.10
N LEU A 106 8.50 -0.43 1.32
CA LEU A 106 8.35 -1.50 2.31
C LEU A 106 8.30 -2.91 1.72
N HIS A 107 8.14 -3.08 0.38
CA HIS A 107 7.89 -4.38 -0.23
C HIS A 107 9.05 -5.38 -0.10
N ASP A 108 10.28 -4.91 0.05
CA ASP A 108 11.45 -5.78 0.31
C ASP A 108 11.48 -6.29 1.76
N LYS A 109 10.79 -5.60 2.67
CA LYS A 109 10.75 -5.95 4.09
C LYS A 109 9.49 -6.74 4.46
N PHE A 110 8.36 -6.43 3.82
CA PHE A 110 7.05 -7.00 4.14
C PHE A 110 6.31 -7.39 2.86
N PRO A 111 5.64 -8.56 2.81
CA PRO A 111 4.72 -8.87 1.73
C PRO A 111 3.71 -7.72 1.57
N THR A 112 3.68 -7.11 0.39
CA THR A 112 2.90 -5.90 0.14
C THR A 112 1.97 -6.10 -1.04
N LEU A 113 0.70 -5.74 -0.85
CA LEU A 113 -0.36 -5.88 -1.84
C LEU A 113 -1.13 -4.57 -1.97
N VAL A 114 -1.58 -4.25 -3.19
CA VAL A 114 -2.51 -3.16 -3.44
C VAL A 114 -3.83 -3.74 -3.92
N LEU A 115 -4.93 -3.43 -3.23
CA LEU A 115 -6.26 -3.92 -3.58
C LEU A 115 -6.72 -3.25 -4.89
N LYS A 116 -7.05 -4.07 -5.90
CA LYS A 116 -7.60 -3.60 -7.19
C LYS A 116 -9.12 -3.61 -7.22
N GLN A 117 -9.72 -4.58 -6.55
CA GLN A 117 -11.18 -4.75 -6.49
C GLN A 117 -11.58 -5.53 -5.25
N TYR A 118 -12.76 -5.22 -4.72
CA TYR A 118 -13.33 -5.92 -3.59
C TYR A 118 -14.30 -7.01 -4.06
N LYS A 119 -13.87 -8.27 -4.06
CA LYS A 119 -14.72 -9.43 -4.37
C LYS A 119 -15.03 -10.29 -3.12
N GLY A 120 -15.26 -9.66 -2.01
CA GLY A 120 -15.85 -10.23 -0.79
C GLY A 120 -15.09 -11.44 -0.20
N VAL A 121 -15.66 -12.64 -0.40
CA VAL A 121 -15.30 -13.84 0.39
C VAL A 121 -13.86 -14.34 0.19
N SER A 122 -13.26 -14.14 -0.98
CA SER A 122 -11.92 -14.66 -1.28
C SER A 122 -10.76 -13.85 -0.69
N LEU A 123 -10.98 -12.55 -0.40
CA LEU A 123 -9.91 -11.64 0.04
C LEU A 123 -9.26 -12.10 1.34
N LYS A 124 -10.06 -12.44 2.34
CA LYS A 124 -9.55 -12.94 3.62
C LYS A 124 -8.65 -14.16 3.42
N THR A 125 -9.15 -15.16 2.68
CA THR A 125 -8.41 -16.41 2.45
C THR A 125 -7.10 -16.17 1.71
N GLN A 126 -7.11 -15.29 0.71
CA GLN A 126 -5.91 -14.92 -0.04
C GLN A 126 -4.88 -14.20 0.83
N LEU A 127 -5.32 -13.26 1.68
CA LEU A 127 -4.43 -12.52 2.58
C LEU A 127 -3.85 -13.42 3.69
N GLU A 128 -4.68 -14.28 4.27
CA GLU A 128 -4.23 -15.25 5.26
C GLU A 128 -3.25 -16.27 4.66
N HIS A 129 -3.47 -16.69 3.41
CA HIS A 129 -2.55 -17.55 2.69
C HIS A 129 -1.18 -16.89 2.50
N ILE A 130 -1.12 -15.62 2.11
CA ILE A 130 0.16 -14.88 2.00
C ILE A 130 0.89 -14.85 3.35
N TYR A 131 0.17 -14.59 4.43
CA TYR A 131 0.77 -14.64 5.76
C TYR A 131 1.30 -16.05 6.08
N ASP A 132 0.50 -17.09 5.81
CA ASP A 132 0.87 -18.48 6.15
C ASP A 132 2.13 -18.94 5.41
N ILE A 133 2.32 -18.54 4.14
CA ILE A 133 3.52 -18.91 3.37
C ILE A 133 4.74 -18.05 3.71
N THR A 134 4.55 -16.77 4.05
CA THR A 134 5.67 -15.85 4.34
C THR A 134 6.02 -15.81 5.83
N SER A 135 5.09 -16.18 6.71
CA SER A 135 5.18 -16.03 8.17
C SER A 135 5.59 -14.62 8.62
N LYS A 136 5.18 -13.61 7.83
CA LYS A 136 5.54 -12.21 8.04
C LYS A 136 4.31 -11.30 7.93
N SER A 137 4.29 -10.23 8.70
CA SER A 137 3.20 -9.25 8.64
C SER A 137 2.97 -8.77 7.21
N VAL A 138 1.71 -8.70 6.78
CA VAL A 138 1.33 -8.36 5.41
C VAL A 138 0.81 -6.93 5.37
N LEU A 139 1.30 -6.11 4.43
CA LEU A 139 0.76 -4.78 4.16
C LEU A 139 -0.24 -4.84 3.00
N VAL A 140 -1.43 -4.31 3.21
CA VAL A 140 -2.46 -4.18 2.17
C VAL A 140 -2.89 -2.73 2.05
N ILE A 141 -2.78 -2.16 0.85
CA ILE A 141 -3.26 -0.81 0.55
C ILE A 141 -4.62 -0.88 -0.08
N ALA A 142 -5.56 -0.09 0.40
CA ALA A 142 -6.93 -0.01 -0.11
C ALA A 142 -7.38 1.44 -0.27
N GLU A 143 -7.76 1.84 -1.48
CA GLU A 143 -8.27 3.17 -1.79
C GLU A 143 -9.77 3.28 -1.51
N ILE A 144 -10.16 4.25 -0.69
CA ILE A 144 -11.53 4.50 -0.25
C ILE A 144 -12.00 5.86 -0.78
N PRO A 145 -13.13 5.95 -1.48
CA PRO A 145 -14.08 4.90 -1.85
C PRO A 145 -13.83 4.28 -3.25
N GLN A 146 -12.69 4.52 -3.88
CA GLN A 146 -12.44 4.18 -5.28
C GLN A 146 -12.49 2.67 -5.56
N VAL A 147 -11.90 1.88 -4.65
CA VAL A 147 -11.78 0.42 -4.78
C VAL A 147 -12.65 -0.32 -3.77
N VAL A 148 -12.77 0.24 -2.57
CA VAL A 148 -13.53 -0.37 -1.47
C VAL A 148 -14.31 0.72 -0.72
N SER A 149 -15.60 0.46 -0.41
CA SER A 149 -16.38 1.37 0.42
C SER A 149 -15.90 1.37 1.88
N ASN A 150 -16.28 2.38 2.66
CA ASN A 150 -15.95 2.38 4.10
C ASN A 150 -16.48 1.13 4.82
N ASP A 151 -17.69 0.70 4.51
CA ASP A 151 -18.33 -0.46 5.15
C ASP A 151 -17.63 -1.77 4.77
N GLU A 152 -17.21 -1.90 3.52
CA GLU A 152 -16.44 -3.06 3.06
C GLU A 152 -15.04 -3.09 3.68
N PHE A 153 -14.39 -1.94 3.82
CA PHE A 153 -13.10 -1.82 4.50
C PHE A 153 -13.20 -2.26 5.98
N GLU A 154 -14.21 -1.77 6.71
CA GLU A 154 -14.43 -2.18 8.10
C GLU A 154 -14.78 -3.67 8.20
N ARG A 155 -15.62 -4.20 7.31
CA ARG A 155 -15.91 -5.65 7.26
C ARG A 155 -14.65 -6.48 7.01
N LEU A 156 -13.80 -6.09 6.07
CA LEU A 156 -12.55 -6.80 5.81
C LEU A 156 -11.66 -6.79 7.05
N LYS A 157 -11.50 -5.63 7.69
CA LYS A 157 -10.74 -5.49 8.93
C LYS A 157 -11.26 -6.42 10.03
N ASP A 158 -12.58 -6.50 10.21
CA ASP A 158 -13.20 -7.32 11.25
C ASP A 158 -13.11 -8.83 10.94
N GLN A 159 -13.08 -9.21 9.67
CA GLN A 159 -12.93 -10.59 9.24
C GLN A 159 -11.52 -11.15 9.39
N LEU A 160 -10.49 -10.30 9.36
CA LEU A 160 -9.10 -10.75 9.46
C LEU A 160 -8.79 -11.26 10.86
N SER A 161 -8.07 -12.37 10.91
CA SER A 161 -7.69 -13.03 12.17
C SER A 161 -6.70 -12.16 12.96
N SER A 162 -6.87 -12.13 14.27
CA SER A 162 -5.88 -11.49 15.17
C SER A 162 -4.57 -12.25 15.28
N THR A 163 -4.56 -13.53 14.89
CA THR A 163 -3.35 -14.39 14.93
C THR A 163 -2.48 -14.25 13.69
N ARG A 164 -3.02 -13.62 12.64
CA ARG A 164 -2.29 -13.34 11.41
C ARG A 164 -2.19 -11.83 11.22
N PRO A 165 -1.03 -11.21 11.53
CA PRO A 165 -0.86 -9.76 11.44
C PRO A 165 -0.91 -9.31 9.98
N ILE A 166 -2.04 -8.71 9.62
CA ILE A 166 -2.32 -8.12 8.31
C ILE A 166 -2.75 -6.68 8.58
N LEU A 167 -1.97 -5.72 8.11
CA LEU A 167 -2.23 -4.30 8.23
C LEU A 167 -2.96 -3.78 6.98
N LEU A 168 -4.17 -3.28 7.16
CA LEU A 168 -4.91 -2.56 6.11
C LEU A 168 -4.55 -1.07 6.18
N LEU A 169 -3.87 -0.55 5.17
CA LEU A 169 -3.65 0.88 4.99
C LEU A 169 -4.75 1.45 4.08
N GLY A 170 -5.79 2.02 4.69
CA GLY A 170 -6.85 2.70 3.96
C GLY A 170 -6.39 4.09 3.49
N VAL A 171 -6.56 4.39 2.20
CA VAL A 171 -6.26 5.70 1.62
C VAL A 171 -7.57 6.42 1.35
N LYS A 172 -7.81 7.53 2.04
CA LYS A 172 -9.09 8.23 2.00
C LYS A 172 -8.94 9.73 1.75
N ARG A 173 -9.75 10.24 0.83
CA ARG A 173 -9.91 11.69 0.67
C ARG A 173 -10.78 12.26 1.78
N GLY A 174 -10.35 13.35 2.38
CA GLY A 174 -11.12 14.04 3.41
C GLY A 174 -10.29 15.03 4.20
N THR A 175 -10.97 15.84 4.98
CA THR A 175 -10.33 16.74 5.94
C THR A 175 -10.11 15.98 7.24
N PRO A 176 -8.90 15.97 7.80
CA PRO A 176 -8.65 15.30 9.07
C PRO A 176 -9.46 15.93 10.20
N SER A 177 -10.25 15.14 10.90
CA SER A 177 -10.88 15.64 12.13
C SER A 177 -9.86 15.61 13.27
N LYS A 178 -9.81 16.69 14.07
CA LYS A 178 -8.86 16.83 15.17
C LYS A 178 -8.95 15.69 16.20
N ASP A 179 -10.11 15.07 16.33
CA ASP A 179 -10.40 14.05 17.36
C ASP A 179 -9.93 12.63 16.99
N LYS A 180 -9.51 12.39 15.74
CA LYS A 180 -9.08 11.05 15.26
C LYS A 180 -7.60 10.97 14.88
N ALA A 181 -6.79 11.93 15.31
CA ALA A 181 -5.39 12.06 14.87
C ALA A 181 -4.45 10.95 15.37
N VAL A 182 -4.84 10.17 16.39
CA VAL A 182 -3.91 9.26 17.08
C VAL A 182 -3.47 8.09 16.19
N ASN A 183 -4.36 7.58 15.31
CA ASN A 183 -4.08 6.43 14.44
C ASN A 183 -4.10 6.75 12.94
N ASN A 184 -4.07 8.03 12.57
CA ASN A 184 -4.15 8.44 11.17
C ASN A 184 -2.82 9.04 10.69
N LEU A 185 -2.47 8.72 9.44
CA LEU A 185 -1.48 9.47 8.67
C LEU A 185 -2.21 10.60 7.97
N VAL A 186 -1.80 11.83 8.19
CA VAL A 186 -2.46 12.99 7.57
C VAL A 186 -1.49 13.65 6.61
N VAL A 187 -1.79 13.58 5.32
CA VAL A 187 -1.03 14.26 4.28
C VAL A 187 -1.68 15.61 4.05
N THR A 188 -1.16 16.64 4.71
CA THR A 188 -1.70 18.01 4.65
C THR A 188 -0.83 18.97 3.86
N ASP A 189 0.41 18.59 3.54
CA ASP A 189 1.34 19.50 2.89
C ASP A 189 2.33 18.74 2.02
N TRP A 190 2.29 19.00 0.72
CA TRP A 190 3.33 18.59 -0.22
C TRP A 190 4.54 19.53 -0.15
N GLY A 191 4.67 20.33 0.89
CA GLY A 191 5.64 21.41 0.91
C GLY A 191 5.50 22.25 -0.37
N THR A 192 5.28 23.49 -0.26
CA THR A 192 5.07 24.47 -1.33
C THR A 192 6.13 24.51 -2.45
N ASP A 193 7.05 23.55 -2.45
CA ASP A 193 8.15 23.41 -3.40
C ASP A 193 7.89 22.42 -4.55
N VAL A 194 6.73 21.77 -4.62
CA VAL A 194 6.24 21.18 -5.86
C VAL A 194 5.60 22.33 -6.66
N CYS A 195 6.42 23.31 -6.97
CA CYS A 195 6.11 24.27 -8.00
C CYS A 195 5.90 23.52 -9.31
N LEU A 196 4.71 23.61 -9.77
CA LEU A 196 4.37 23.84 -11.15
C LEU A 196 5.60 24.27 -11.98
N LEU A 197 6.16 23.32 -12.69
CA LEU A 197 6.92 23.59 -13.90
C LEU A 197 6.02 23.36 -15.10
#